data_2a0855f6fe57fcd59c9a4b6823745efa
#
_entry.id   2a0855f6fe57fcd59c9a4b6823745efa
#
_cell.length_a   1.000
_cell.length_b   1.000
_cell.length_c   1.000
_cell.angle_alpha   90.00
_cell.angle_beta   90.00
_cell.angle_gamma   90.00
#
_symmetry.space_group_name_H-M   'P 1'
#
loop_
_entity.id
_entity.type
_entity.pdbx_description
1 polymer ?
#
loop_
_entity_poly.entity_id
_entity_poly.type
_entity_poly.pdbx_seq_one_letter_code
_entity_poly.pdbx_strand_id
1 'polypeptide(L)'
;IFTEWLDPAVLDESNPSKRDPELDLWNPQNPNKPPFTPEYVARFRAAQVARNRRITAQVREKLAELDEASAAWKGDGSGNPGWQQGERDRAFVVSCTQADLRRLDTSLDPNGREPTSLLDLAKENHSPVGLARFTTLRSWLSQWSYDESNADGPKSLAQIKVPVLVVANEADHLVPLTHPRDMFEAIQHHDKEFHLVKGATHYYFGQNELMAGAVEHVMGWMRKKGFLEQEFVEAS
;
A
#
# COMPACT_ATOMS: atom_id res chain seq x y z
N ILE A 1 -0.51 -3.43 5.40
CA ILE A 1 -0.72 -2.07 4.85
C ILE A 1 -1.63 -2.11 3.62
N PHE A 2 -1.39 -2.99 2.64
CA PHE A 2 -2.13 -2.97 1.36
C PHE A 2 -3.50 -3.66 1.39
N THR A 3 -3.78 -4.53 2.35
CA THR A 3 -5.10 -5.15 2.50
C THR A 3 -6.21 -4.17 2.85
N GLU A 4 -5.87 -3.10 3.54
CA GLU A 4 -6.81 -2.05 3.94
C GLU A 4 -7.32 -1.23 2.75
N TRP A 5 -6.72 -1.39 1.58
CA TRP A 5 -7.05 -0.63 0.38
C TRP A 5 -7.97 -1.35 -0.59
N LEU A 6 -8.13 -2.67 -0.45
CA LEU A 6 -9.06 -3.42 -1.30
C LEU A 6 -10.51 -3.19 -0.90
N ASP A 7 -11.37 -2.90 -1.86
CA ASP A 7 -12.81 -2.82 -1.64
C ASP A 7 -13.40 -4.22 -1.37
N PRO A 8 -13.82 -4.52 -0.14
CA PRO A 8 -14.31 -5.85 0.23
C PRO A 8 -15.69 -6.17 -0.34
N ALA A 9 -16.37 -5.19 -0.93
CA ALA A 9 -17.67 -5.40 -1.57
C ALA A 9 -17.57 -6.28 -2.82
N VAL A 10 -16.40 -6.43 -3.42
CA VAL A 10 -16.18 -7.33 -4.57
C VAL A 10 -16.06 -8.76 -4.06
N LEU A 11 -17.15 -9.53 -4.17
CA LEU A 11 -17.22 -10.91 -3.67
C LEU A 11 -16.71 -11.94 -4.68
N ASP A 12 -16.79 -11.64 -5.97
CA ASP A 12 -16.45 -12.52 -7.07
C ASP A 12 -15.49 -11.79 -8.02
N GLU A 13 -14.22 -12.18 -7.99
CA GLU A 13 -13.18 -11.55 -8.82
C GLU A 13 -13.37 -11.80 -10.32
N SER A 14 -14.11 -12.86 -10.70
CA SER A 14 -14.50 -13.14 -12.08
C SER A 14 -15.68 -12.27 -12.54
N ASN A 15 -16.44 -11.74 -11.61
CA ASN A 15 -17.60 -10.88 -11.86
C ASN A 15 -17.65 -9.69 -10.90
N PRO A 16 -16.87 -8.63 -11.17
CA PRO A 16 -16.81 -7.43 -10.31
C PRO A 16 -18.15 -6.70 -10.15
N SER A 17 -19.18 -7.03 -10.96
CA SER A 17 -20.51 -6.46 -10.80
C SER A 17 -21.30 -7.07 -9.63
N LYS A 18 -20.87 -8.22 -9.14
CA LYS A 18 -21.42 -8.81 -7.91
C LYS A 18 -20.79 -8.13 -6.70
N ARG A 19 -21.51 -7.22 -6.12
CA ARG A 19 -21.06 -6.46 -4.95
C ARG A 19 -21.93 -6.80 -3.74
N ASP A 20 -21.27 -6.87 -2.57
CA ASP A 20 -21.98 -6.93 -1.29
C ASP A 20 -22.56 -5.55 -0.97
N PRO A 21 -23.91 -5.40 -0.93
CA PRO A 21 -24.53 -4.08 -0.74
C PRO A 21 -24.26 -3.47 0.64
N GLU A 22 -23.92 -4.27 1.64
CA GLU A 22 -23.61 -3.80 2.99
C GLU A 22 -22.14 -3.37 3.16
N LEU A 23 -21.25 -3.83 2.28
CA LEU A 23 -19.84 -3.45 2.24
C LEU A 23 -19.54 -2.46 1.11
N ASP A 24 -20.50 -2.21 0.21
CA ASP A 24 -20.33 -1.27 -0.89
C ASP A 24 -20.46 0.18 -0.40
N LEU A 25 -19.33 0.86 -0.29
CA LEU A 25 -19.28 2.27 0.14
C LEU A 25 -20.05 3.20 -0.80
N TRP A 26 -20.18 2.84 -2.08
CA TRP A 26 -20.89 3.63 -3.10
C TRP A 26 -22.38 3.30 -3.22
N ASN A 27 -22.84 2.25 -2.57
CA ASN A 27 -24.26 1.94 -2.51
C ASN A 27 -24.99 3.01 -1.67
N PRO A 28 -25.90 3.82 -2.26
CA PRO A 28 -26.61 4.84 -1.51
C PRO A 28 -27.50 4.28 -0.39
N GLN A 29 -27.89 3.00 -0.50
CA GLN A 29 -28.72 2.31 0.49
C GLN A 29 -27.87 1.67 1.61
N ASN A 30 -26.53 1.67 1.51
CA ASN A 30 -25.69 1.17 2.59
C ASN A 30 -25.90 2.04 3.85
N PRO A 31 -26.35 1.47 4.97
CA PRO A 31 -26.60 2.22 6.19
C PRO A 31 -25.31 2.71 6.87
N ASN A 32 -24.18 2.09 6.53
CA ASN A 32 -22.89 2.40 7.16
C ASN A 32 -22.25 3.62 6.47
N LYS A 33 -22.27 4.74 7.15
CA LYS A 33 -21.69 6.02 6.72
C LYS A 33 -20.73 6.56 7.79
N PRO A 34 -19.77 7.41 7.42
CA PRO A 34 -18.96 8.11 8.43
C PRO A 34 -19.83 8.95 9.41
N PRO A 35 -19.46 8.97 10.70
CA PRO A 35 -18.41 8.22 11.34
C PRO A 35 -18.75 6.73 11.45
N PHE A 36 -17.80 5.86 11.07
CA PHE A 36 -18.03 4.42 11.09
C PHE A 36 -17.95 3.83 12.50
N THR A 37 -18.84 2.86 12.79
CA THR A 37 -18.77 2.15 14.06
C THR A 37 -17.58 1.19 14.12
N PRO A 38 -17.02 0.92 15.30
CA PRO A 38 -15.92 -0.05 15.46
C PRO A 38 -16.26 -1.43 14.88
N GLU A 39 -17.49 -1.89 15.04
CA GLU A 39 -17.98 -3.18 14.54
C GLU A 39 -17.97 -3.20 13.01
N TYR A 40 -18.42 -2.13 12.36
CA TYR A 40 -18.36 -2.02 10.91
C TYR A 40 -16.92 -1.99 10.40
N VAL A 41 -16.04 -1.21 11.04
CA VAL A 41 -14.61 -1.15 10.69
C VAL A 41 -13.98 -2.54 10.78
N ALA A 42 -14.23 -3.29 11.86
CA ALA A 42 -13.70 -4.64 12.02
C ALA A 42 -14.23 -5.59 10.94
N ARG A 43 -15.53 -5.57 10.65
CA ARG A 43 -16.17 -6.37 9.59
C ARG A 43 -15.59 -6.03 8.21
N PHE A 44 -15.46 -4.74 7.91
CA PHE A 44 -14.93 -4.26 6.64
C PHE A 44 -13.49 -4.73 6.42
N ARG A 45 -12.62 -4.57 7.43
CA ARG A 45 -11.23 -5.04 7.39
C ARG A 45 -11.13 -6.56 7.24
N ALA A 46 -11.92 -7.32 7.98
CA ALA A 46 -11.95 -8.78 7.84
C ALA A 46 -12.33 -9.20 6.40
N ALA A 47 -13.29 -8.52 5.80
CA ALA A 47 -13.72 -8.77 4.43
C ALA A 47 -12.66 -8.33 3.39
N GLN A 48 -11.88 -7.26 3.66
CA GLN A 48 -10.72 -6.88 2.83
C GLN A 48 -9.65 -7.97 2.83
N VAL A 49 -9.31 -8.52 4.00
CA VAL A 49 -8.37 -9.65 4.13
C VAL A 49 -8.89 -10.88 3.39
N ALA A 50 -10.16 -11.23 3.58
CA ALA A 50 -10.77 -12.36 2.89
C ALA A 50 -10.73 -12.20 1.36
N ARG A 51 -11.00 -10.99 0.84
CA ARG A 51 -10.87 -10.68 -0.59
C ARG A 51 -9.41 -10.86 -1.07
N ASN A 52 -8.45 -10.30 -0.35
CA ASN A 52 -7.04 -10.45 -0.70
C ASN A 52 -6.62 -11.93 -0.78
N ARG A 53 -7.07 -12.74 0.16
CA ARG A 53 -6.81 -14.19 0.18
C ARG A 53 -7.44 -14.93 -1.00
N ARG A 54 -8.65 -14.53 -1.44
CA ARG A 54 -9.27 -15.09 -2.66
C ARG A 54 -8.43 -14.78 -3.89
N ILE A 55 -7.99 -13.54 -4.06
CA ILE A 55 -7.12 -13.15 -5.17
C ILE A 55 -5.80 -13.94 -5.11
N THR A 56 -5.20 -14.05 -3.94
CA THR A 56 -3.96 -14.81 -3.74
C THR A 56 -4.12 -16.28 -4.12
N ALA A 57 -5.26 -16.91 -3.77
CA ALA A 57 -5.54 -18.28 -4.16
C ALA A 57 -5.65 -18.45 -5.68
N GLN A 58 -6.36 -17.54 -6.37
CA GLN A 58 -6.46 -17.54 -7.84
C GLN A 58 -5.09 -17.31 -8.50
N VAL A 59 -4.26 -16.44 -7.93
CA VAL A 59 -2.90 -16.20 -8.42
C VAL A 59 -2.05 -17.47 -8.34
N ARG A 60 -2.13 -18.19 -7.21
CA ARG A 60 -1.40 -19.45 -7.03
C ARG A 60 -1.85 -20.54 -8.00
N GLU A 61 -3.16 -20.69 -8.17
CA GLU A 61 -3.73 -21.62 -9.14
C GLU A 61 -3.21 -21.32 -10.54
N LYS A 62 -3.24 -20.05 -10.94
CA LYS A 62 -2.78 -19.64 -12.27
C LYS A 62 -1.27 -19.81 -12.47
N LEU A 63 -0.47 -19.58 -11.44
CA LEU A 63 0.98 -19.86 -11.48
C LEU A 63 1.25 -21.34 -11.62
N ALA A 64 0.51 -22.20 -10.91
CA ALA A 64 0.64 -23.65 -11.04
C ALA A 64 0.33 -24.13 -12.46
N GLU A 65 -0.77 -23.64 -13.07
CA GLU A 65 -1.08 -23.92 -14.48
C GLU A 65 0.06 -23.51 -15.44
N LEU A 66 0.67 -22.34 -15.23
CA LEU A 66 1.77 -21.86 -16.07
C LEU A 66 3.04 -22.71 -15.87
N ASP A 67 3.34 -23.10 -14.63
CA ASP A 67 4.50 -23.94 -14.35
C ASP A 67 4.32 -25.37 -14.93
N GLU A 68 3.10 -25.95 -14.86
CA GLU A 68 2.77 -27.22 -15.51
C GLU A 68 2.88 -27.13 -17.04
N ALA A 69 2.31 -26.09 -17.65
CA ALA A 69 2.40 -25.87 -19.09
C ALA A 69 3.86 -25.66 -19.55
N SER A 70 4.64 -24.92 -18.78
CA SER A 70 6.07 -24.72 -19.05
C SER A 70 6.87 -26.01 -18.93
N ALA A 71 6.57 -26.87 -17.95
CA ALA A 71 7.21 -28.17 -17.78
C ALA A 71 6.84 -29.16 -18.88
N ALA A 72 5.61 -29.11 -19.40
CA ALA A 72 5.12 -29.94 -20.50
C ALA A 72 5.66 -29.51 -21.88
N TRP A 73 6.16 -28.28 -22.00
CA TRP A 73 6.60 -27.73 -23.29
C TRP A 73 7.94 -28.37 -23.71
N LYS A 74 7.95 -29.00 -24.88
CA LYS A 74 9.12 -29.72 -25.41
C LYS A 74 9.92 -28.92 -26.44
N GLY A 75 9.61 -27.65 -26.63
CA GLY A 75 10.19 -26.82 -27.66
C GLY A 75 9.46 -26.95 -29.02
N ASP A 76 9.62 -25.94 -29.84
CA ASP A 76 9.04 -25.87 -31.17
C ASP A 76 9.96 -26.45 -32.27
N GLY A 77 11.10 -27.02 -31.86
CA GLY A 77 12.10 -27.56 -32.80
C GLY A 77 12.97 -26.48 -33.48
N SER A 78 12.80 -25.19 -33.13
CA SER A 78 13.59 -24.10 -33.76
C SER A 78 15.05 -24.03 -33.31
N GLY A 79 15.38 -24.75 -32.23
CA GLY A 79 16.73 -24.72 -31.63
C GLY A 79 17.09 -23.38 -30.96
N ASN A 80 16.15 -22.45 -30.84
CA ASN A 80 16.37 -21.14 -30.26
C ASN A 80 16.15 -21.19 -28.72
N PRO A 81 17.20 -21.11 -27.88
CA PRO A 81 17.08 -21.28 -26.45
C PRO A 81 16.32 -20.13 -25.75
N GLY A 82 16.22 -18.95 -26.36
CA GLY A 82 15.63 -17.78 -25.74
C GLY A 82 14.10 -17.77 -25.65
N TRP A 83 13.41 -18.53 -26.50
CA TRP A 83 11.95 -18.57 -26.62
C TRP A 83 11.34 -19.84 -26.03
N GLN A 84 12.15 -20.70 -25.47
CA GLN A 84 11.80 -22.09 -25.14
C GLN A 84 11.30 -22.30 -23.69
N GLN A 85 11.19 -21.25 -22.88
CA GLN A 85 10.86 -21.48 -21.44
C GLN A 85 9.38 -21.36 -21.10
N GLY A 86 8.49 -21.17 -22.05
CA GLY A 86 7.07 -20.97 -21.76
C GLY A 86 6.80 -19.71 -20.92
N GLU A 87 5.56 -19.30 -20.84
CA GLU A 87 5.16 -18.18 -20.00
C GLU A 87 5.20 -18.62 -18.52
N ARG A 88 6.03 -17.98 -17.70
CA ARG A 88 6.15 -18.27 -16.26
C ARG A 88 5.52 -17.23 -15.35
N ASP A 89 5.02 -16.14 -15.92
CA ASP A 89 4.31 -15.10 -15.21
C ASP A 89 3.31 -14.44 -16.17
N ARG A 90 2.28 -13.83 -15.63
CA ARG A 90 1.23 -13.17 -16.42
C ARG A 90 0.74 -11.92 -15.72
N ALA A 91 0.55 -10.85 -16.48
CA ALA A 91 -0.11 -9.66 -15.99
C ALA A 91 -1.62 -9.89 -15.83
N PHE A 92 -2.20 -9.30 -14.80
CA PHE A 92 -3.64 -9.27 -14.59
C PHE A 92 -4.08 -7.95 -13.96
N VAL A 93 -5.38 -7.71 -13.97
CA VAL A 93 -5.99 -6.49 -13.45
C VAL A 93 -6.76 -6.82 -12.18
N VAL A 94 -6.47 -6.07 -11.10
CA VAL A 94 -7.25 -6.07 -9.88
C VAL A 94 -8.09 -4.80 -9.85
N SER A 95 -9.42 -4.93 -9.78
CA SER A 95 -10.32 -3.79 -9.70
C SER A 95 -10.55 -3.34 -8.25
N CYS A 96 -10.99 -2.10 -8.06
CA CYS A 96 -11.39 -1.55 -6.75
C CYS A 96 -10.31 -1.74 -5.68
N THR A 97 -9.14 -1.16 -5.89
CA THR A 97 -7.97 -1.29 -5.02
C THR A 97 -7.84 -0.17 -3.99
N GLN A 98 -8.78 0.78 -3.96
CA GLN A 98 -8.79 1.92 -3.03
C GLN A 98 -10.08 1.88 -2.20
N ALA A 99 -9.98 1.53 -0.93
CA ALA A 99 -11.15 1.43 -0.03
C ALA A 99 -10.76 1.57 1.45
N ASP A 100 -9.76 2.38 1.77
CA ASP A 100 -9.39 2.63 3.17
C ASP A 100 -10.43 3.55 3.85
N LEU A 101 -11.10 3.04 4.89
CA LEU A 101 -12.13 3.78 5.63
C LEU A 101 -11.58 5.04 6.30
N ARG A 102 -10.29 5.05 6.69
CA ARG A 102 -9.64 6.21 7.30
C ARG A 102 -9.57 7.41 6.36
N ARG A 103 -9.60 7.18 5.06
CA ARG A 103 -9.65 8.26 4.06
C ARG A 103 -11.01 8.98 4.04
N LEU A 104 -12.08 8.26 4.37
CA LEU A 104 -13.46 8.78 4.38
C LEU A 104 -13.86 9.30 5.77
N ASP A 105 -13.28 8.74 6.81
CA ASP A 105 -13.59 9.05 8.21
C ASP A 105 -12.29 9.39 8.95
N THR A 106 -12.04 10.68 9.09
CA THR A 106 -10.84 11.19 9.78
C THR A 106 -10.85 10.93 11.27
N SER A 107 -11.99 10.53 11.88
CA SER A 107 -12.03 10.13 13.29
C SER A 107 -11.29 8.81 13.55
N LEU A 108 -11.13 7.96 12.53
CA LEU A 108 -10.39 6.71 12.60
C LEU A 108 -8.85 6.89 12.57
N ASP A 109 -8.38 8.03 12.11
CA ASP A 109 -6.97 8.41 12.05
C ASP A 109 -6.87 9.95 12.09
N PRO A 110 -7.09 10.56 13.26
CA PRO A 110 -7.11 12.00 13.41
C PRO A 110 -5.78 12.64 13.00
N ASN A 111 -5.84 13.56 12.05
CA ASN A 111 -4.72 14.35 11.57
C ASN A 111 -5.20 15.65 10.92
N GLY A 112 -4.28 16.43 10.32
CA GLY A 112 -4.58 17.73 9.72
C GLY A 112 -5.23 17.71 8.33
N ARG A 113 -5.73 16.55 7.87
CA ARG A 113 -6.33 16.42 6.52
C ARG A 113 -7.86 16.56 6.53
N GLU A 114 -8.40 16.93 5.36
CA GLU A 114 -9.80 16.76 5.08
C GLU A 114 -10.15 15.32 4.65
N PRO A 115 -11.36 14.81 4.91
CA PRO A 115 -11.77 13.52 4.42
C PRO A 115 -11.81 13.48 2.89
N THR A 116 -11.36 12.37 2.30
CA THR A 116 -11.49 12.14 0.86
C THR A 116 -12.95 11.91 0.49
N SER A 117 -13.41 12.51 -0.61
CA SER A 117 -14.76 12.26 -1.09
C SER A 117 -14.89 10.85 -1.70
N LEU A 118 -16.10 10.27 -1.61
CA LEU A 118 -16.41 9.02 -2.32
C LEU A 118 -16.20 9.12 -3.83
N LEU A 119 -16.43 10.31 -4.40
CA LEU A 119 -16.23 10.55 -5.84
C LEU A 119 -14.77 10.48 -6.23
N ASP A 120 -13.87 11.04 -5.42
CA ASP A 120 -12.43 11.01 -5.70
C ASP A 120 -11.89 9.60 -5.51
N LEU A 121 -12.35 8.90 -4.49
CA LEU A 121 -12.01 7.49 -4.28
C LEU A 121 -12.50 6.61 -5.46
N ALA A 122 -13.68 6.89 -6.00
CA ALA A 122 -14.20 6.23 -7.20
C ALA A 122 -13.33 6.51 -8.44
N LYS A 123 -12.90 7.75 -8.64
CA LYS A 123 -11.98 8.10 -9.74
C LYS A 123 -10.67 7.34 -9.64
N GLU A 124 -10.07 7.23 -8.45
CA GLU A 124 -8.86 6.45 -8.22
C GLU A 124 -9.07 4.96 -8.55
N ASN A 125 -10.20 4.39 -8.14
CA ASN A 125 -10.55 2.99 -8.43
C ASN A 125 -10.74 2.70 -9.92
N HIS A 126 -11.13 3.68 -10.71
CA HIS A 126 -11.28 3.58 -12.17
C HIS A 126 -10.01 4.00 -12.93
N SER A 127 -9.06 4.61 -12.26
CA SER A 127 -7.81 5.05 -12.87
C SER A 127 -6.94 3.85 -13.29
N PRO A 128 -6.31 3.91 -14.46
CA PRO A 128 -5.33 2.89 -14.88
C PRO A 128 -4.07 2.86 -14.01
N VAL A 129 -3.79 3.94 -13.27
CA VAL A 129 -2.60 4.07 -12.39
C VAL A 129 -2.90 3.74 -10.92
N GLY A 130 -4.08 3.18 -10.63
CA GLY A 130 -4.42 2.74 -9.27
C GLY A 130 -3.42 1.71 -8.74
N LEU A 131 -3.08 1.80 -7.43
CA LEU A 131 -2.17 0.86 -6.78
C LEU A 131 -2.68 -0.58 -6.91
N ALA A 132 -1.78 -1.52 -7.18
CA ALA A 132 -2.06 -2.94 -7.43
C ALA A 132 -3.01 -3.23 -8.61
N ARG A 133 -3.48 -2.21 -9.35
CA ARG A 133 -4.46 -2.41 -10.42
C ARG A 133 -3.90 -3.22 -11.59
N PHE A 134 -2.68 -2.91 -12.02
CA PHE A 134 -1.94 -3.68 -13.01
C PHE A 134 -0.75 -4.32 -12.32
N THR A 135 -0.75 -5.63 -12.24
CA THR A 135 0.32 -6.39 -11.58
C THR A 135 0.54 -7.71 -12.31
N THR A 136 1.67 -8.37 -12.07
CA THR A 136 1.85 -9.75 -12.48
C THR A 136 1.51 -10.69 -11.33
N LEU A 137 1.30 -11.96 -11.64
CA LEU A 137 0.97 -12.97 -10.64
C LEU A 137 2.05 -13.04 -9.54
N ARG A 138 3.33 -13.05 -9.93
CA ARG A 138 4.45 -13.10 -8.97
C ARG A 138 4.61 -11.80 -8.21
N SER A 139 4.39 -10.64 -8.84
CA SER A 139 4.40 -9.35 -8.16
C SER A 139 3.26 -9.23 -7.15
N TRP A 140 2.09 -9.81 -7.43
CA TRP A 140 1.01 -9.88 -6.45
C TRP A 140 1.46 -10.58 -5.18
N LEU A 141 2.04 -11.78 -5.28
CA LEU A 141 2.51 -12.53 -4.12
C LEU A 141 3.57 -11.76 -3.32
N SER A 142 4.54 -11.15 -4.01
CA SER A 142 5.66 -10.48 -3.35
C SER A 142 5.34 -9.12 -2.74
N GLN A 143 4.31 -8.42 -3.22
CA GLN A 143 4.03 -7.03 -2.83
C GLN A 143 2.63 -6.83 -2.24
N TRP A 144 1.61 -7.55 -2.70
CA TRP A 144 0.21 -7.24 -2.42
C TRP A 144 -0.53 -8.32 -1.64
N SER A 145 -0.04 -9.55 -1.65
CA SER A 145 -0.65 -10.64 -0.86
C SER A 145 -0.53 -10.34 0.64
N TYR A 146 -1.63 -10.52 1.37
CA TYR A 146 -1.66 -10.28 2.82
C TYR A 146 -0.75 -11.25 3.57
N ASP A 147 -0.77 -12.52 3.17
CA ASP A 147 -0.07 -13.56 3.90
C ASP A 147 1.37 -13.81 3.39
N GLU A 148 1.71 -13.41 2.14
CA GLU A 148 2.95 -13.78 1.48
C GLU A 148 3.87 -12.61 1.16
N SER A 149 3.34 -11.38 1.18
CA SER A 149 4.12 -10.21 0.85
C SER A 149 5.25 -9.99 1.87
N ASN A 150 6.43 -9.65 1.35
CA ASN A 150 7.53 -9.17 2.18
C ASN A 150 7.42 -7.67 2.50
N ALA A 151 6.40 -6.99 2.00
CA ALA A 151 6.15 -5.57 2.22
C ALA A 151 5.42 -5.29 3.56
N ASP A 152 5.78 -6.02 4.61
CA ASP A 152 5.31 -5.81 5.98
C ASP A 152 6.31 -4.91 6.73
N GLY A 153 6.01 -3.61 6.76
CA GLY A 153 6.87 -2.59 7.36
C GLY A 153 7.17 -2.85 8.85
N PRO A 154 6.16 -3.02 9.72
CA PRO A 154 6.39 -3.30 11.14
C PRO A 154 7.22 -4.56 11.37
N LYS A 155 6.93 -5.67 10.69
CA LYS A 155 7.68 -6.92 10.81
C LYS A 155 9.13 -6.77 10.37
N SER A 156 9.37 -6.05 9.28
CA SER A 156 10.71 -5.81 8.76
C SER A 156 11.50 -4.87 9.67
N LEU A 157 10.88 -3.78 10.13
CA LEU A 157 11.49 -2.79 11.00
C LEU A 157 11.83 -3.33 12.39
N ALA A 158 11.07 -4.31 12.90
CA ALA A 158 11.39 -4.98 14.15
C ALA A 158 12.76 -5.70 14.14
N GLN A 159 13.30 -6.00 12.96
CA GLN A 159 14.57 -6.71 12.78
C GLN A 159 15.74 -5.78 12.44
N ILE A 160 15.49 -4.51 12.11
CA ILE A 160 16.52 -3.54 11.76
C ILE A 160 17.34 -3.17 12.98
N LYS A 161 18.66 -3.01 12.78
CA LYS A 161 19.64 -2.67 13.83
C LYS A 161 20.44 -1.40 13.52
N VAL A 162 20.19 -0.79 12.37
CA VAL A 162 20.83 0.48 11.98
C VAL A 162 19.96 1.66 12.42
N PRO A 163 20.52 2.88 12.56
CA PRO A 163 19.72 4.07 12.87
C PRO A 163 18.54 4.24 11.92
N VAL A 164 17.38 4.62 12.44
CA VAL A 164 16.15 4.82 11.64
C VAL A 164 15.56 6.20 11.89
N LEU A 165 15.27 6.92 10.83
CA LEU A 165 14.44 8.11 10.84
C LEU A 165 13.13 7.80 10.13
N VAL A 166 12.01 8.01 10.82
CA VAL A 166 10.66 7.97 10.23
C VAL A 166 10.16 9.39 10.05
N VAL A 167 9.92 9.81 8.83
CA VAL A 167 9.31 11.10 8.50
C VAL A 167 7.85 10.88 8.12
N ALA A 168 6.94 11.61 8.75
CA ALA A 168 5.52 11.51 8.51
C ALA A 168 4.93 12.89 8.19
N ASN A 169 4.01 12.94 7.25
CA ASN A 169 3.27 14.15 6.88
C ASN A 169 1.92 14.19 7.60
N GLU A 170 1.65 15.27 8.35
CA GLU A 170 0.45 15.34 9.20
C GLU A 170 -0.85 15.37 8.37
N ALA A 171 -0.87 16.08 7.26
CA ALA A 171 -2.05 16.21 6.39
C ALA A 171 -2.01 15.23 5.20
N ASP A 172 -1.36 14.08 5.35
CA ASP A 172 -1.30 13.06 4.32
C ASP A 172 -2.66 12.39 4.13
N HIS A 173 -3.22 12.51 2.92
CA HIS A 173 -4.52 11.94 2.55
C HIS A 173 -4.42 10.53 1.95
N LEU A 174 -3.21 10.06 1.63
CA LEU A 174 -2.96 8.74 1.07
C LEU A 174 -2.45 7.75 2.12
N VAL A 175 -1.51 8.17 2.96
CA VAL A 175 -0.94 7.33 4.01
C VAL A 175 -1.42 7.81 5.38
N PRO A 176 -2.34 7.07 6.02
CA PRO A 176 -2.80 7.40 7.37
C PRO A 176 -1.65 7.51 8.36
N LEU A 177 -1.74 8.45 9.29
CA LEU A 177 -0.69 8.73 10.27
C LEU A 177 -0.41 7.57 11.23
N THR A 178 -1.38 6.68 11.41
CA THR A 178 -1.21 5.41 12.14
C THR A 178 -0.12 4.54 11.53
N HIS A 179 0.03 4.49 10.21
CA HIS A 179 1.05 3.65 9.54
C HIS A 179 2.50 4.01 9.93
N PRO A 180 2.99 5.26 9.75
CA PRO A 180 4.35 5.60 10.15
C PRO A 180 4.55 5.50 11.67
N ARG A 181 3.51 5.68 12.49
CA ARG A 181 3.59 5.45 13.94
C ARG A 181 3.79 3.97 14.26
N ASP A 182 2.99 3.07 13.68
CA ASP A 182 3.13 1.63 13.87
C ASP A 182 4.51 1.14 13.42
N MET A 183 5.03 1.68 12.31
CA MET A 183 6.39 1.40 11.85
C MET A 183 7.44 1.86 12.86
N PHE A 184 7.31 3.08 13.38
CA PHE A 184 8.24 3.60 14.38
C PHE A 184 8.23 2.81 15.68
N GLU A 185 7.03 2.43 16.16
CA GLU A 185 6.87 1.64 17.37
C GLU A 185 7.44 0.22 17.23
N ALA A 186 7.37 -0.36 16.03
CA ALA A 186 7.92 -1.68 15.77
C ALA A 186 9.45 -1.76 15.88
N ILE A 187 10.18 -0.65 15.74
CA ILE A 187 11.64 -0.62 15.86
C ILE A 187 12.06 -0.89 17.30
N GLN A 188 12.84 -1.94 17.54
CA GLN A 188 13.16 -2.45 18.87
C GLN A 188 14.32 -1.72 19.56
N HIS A 189 15.18 -1.01 18.83
CA HIS A 189 16.33 -0.29 19.39
C HIS A 189 16.00 1.19 19.64
N HIS A 190 16.85 1.85 20.43
CA HIS A 190 16.67 3.26 20.83
C HIS A 190 17.19 4.27 19.81
N ASP A 191 18.04 3.84 18.87
CA ASP A 191 18.58 4.74 17.83
C ASP A 191 17.57 4.94 16.69
N LYS A 192 16.44 5.54 17.06
CA LYS A 192 15.32 5.86 16.18
C LYS A 192 14.80 7.26 16.46
N GLU A 193 14.32 7.93 15.43
CA GLU A 193 13.73 9.26 15.51
C GLU A 193 12.44 9.32 14.68
N PHE A 194 11.43 10.01 15.19
CA PHE A 194 10.17 10.26 14.48
C PHE A 194 10.04 11.76 14.25
N HIS A 195 9.92 12.18 13.00
CA HIS A 195 9.71 13.56 12.61
C HIS A 195 8.35 13.75 11.93
N LEU A 196 7.50 14.59 12.54
CA LEU A 196 6.20 14.95 11.99
C LEU A 196 6.28 16.31 11.30
N VAL A 197 6.06 16.33 10.00
CA VAL A 197 5.97 17.58 9.21
C VAL A 197 4.52 18.07 9.29
N LYS A 198 4.28 19.05 10.16
CA LYS A 198 2.94 19.60 10.40
C LYS A 198 2.37 20.27 9.15
N GLY A 199 1.12 19.98 8.83
CA GLY A 199 0.41 20.52 7.68
C GLY A 199 0.87 20.03 6.32
N ALA A 200 1.89 19.16 6.25
CA ALA A 200 2.40 18.63 4.99
C ALA A 200 1.42 17.61 4.39
N THR A 201 1.14 17.76 3.10
CA THR A 201 0.38 16.78 2.30
C THR A 201 1.32 15.72 1.72
N HIS A 202 0.76 14.64 1.14
CA HIS A 202 1.54 13.51 0.62
C HIS A 202 2.64 13.92 -0.36
N TYR A 203 2.34 14.81 -1.29
CA TYR A 203 3.25 15.22 -2.37
C TYR A 203 3.84 16.61 -2.19
N TYR A 204 3.54 17.31 -1.11
CA TYR A 204 3.97 18.69 -0.88
C TYR A 204 3.58 19.67 -2.00
N PHE A 205 2.54 19.41 -2.78
CA PHE A 205 2.09 20.32 -3.83
C PHE A 205 1.74 21.69 -3.27
N GLY A 206 2.44 22.72 -3.78
CA GLY A 206 2.30 24.10 -3.29
C GLY A 206 2.92 24.37 -1.92
N GLN A 207 3.65 23.43 -1.33
CA GLN A 207 4.22 23.48 0.03
C GLN A 207 5.75 23.43 0.02
N ASN A 208 6.39 24.26 -0.83
CA ASN A 208 7.84 24.24 -1.06
C ASN A 208 8.64 24.45 0.23
N GLU A 209 8.18 25.30 1.14
CA GLU A 209 8.85 25.58 2.42
C GLU A 209 8.79 24.35 3.34
N LEU A 210 7.65 23.67 3.42
CA LEU A 210 7.53 22.43 4.21
C LEU A 210 8.41 21.32 3.63
N MET A 211 8.44 21.20 2.31
CA MET A 211 9.32 20.25 1.62
C MET A 211 10.79 20.53 1.90
N ALA A 212 11.22 21.80 1.78
CA ALA A 212 12.59 22.22 2.07
C ALA A 212 12.96 21.92 3.53
N GLY A 213 12.09 22.25 4.49
CA GLY A 213 12.31 21.95 5.91
C GLY A 213 12.40 20.44 6.20
N ALA A 214 11.58 19.63 5.54
CA ALA A 214 11.65 18.17 5.67
C ALA A 214 12.98 17.62 5.13
N VAL A 215 13.44 18.11 3.97
CA VAL A 215 14.74 17.75 3.38
C VAL A 215 15.88 18.17 4.31
N GLU A 216 15.86 19.39 4.83
CA GLU A 216 16.88 19.90 5.76
C GLU A 216 16.95 19.03 7.02
N HIS A 217 15.80 18.65 7.58
CA HIS A 217 15.76 17.74 8.73
C HIS A 217 16.42 16.40 8.43
N VAL A 218 16.08 15.78 7.29
CA VAL A 218 16.69 14.52 6.85
C VAL A 218 18.20 14.65 6.68
N MET A 219 18.66 15.70 6.00
CA MET A 219 20.08 15.96 5.78
C MET A 219 20.83 16.18 7.09
N GLY A 220 20.24 16.95 8.02
CA GLY A 220 20.77 17.17 9.37
C GLY A 220 20.90 15.86 10.17
N TRP A 221 19.88 15.02 10.10
CA TRP A 221 19.91 13.69 10.73
C TRP A 221 20.99 12.80 10.13
N MET A 222 21.13 12.77 8.80
CA MET A 222 22.17 12.00 8.10
C MET A 222 23.57 12.46 8.49
N ARG A 223 23.83 13.78 8.58
CA ARG A 223 25.12 14.31 9.07
C ARG A 223 25.39 13.90 10.52
N LYS A 224 24.38 14.02 11.40
CA LYS A 224 24.48 13.60 12.81
C LYS A 224 24.83 12.12 12.97
N LYS A 225 24.39 11.28 12.03
CA LYS A 225 24.66 9.83 12.01
C LYS A 225 25.93 9.46 11.25
N GLY A 226 26.65 10.41 10.68
CA GLY A 226 27.89 10.18 9.91
C GLY A 226 27.64 9.56 8.52
N PHE A 227 26.43 9.66 7.98
CA PHE A 227 26.12 9.20 6.63
C PHE A 227 26.47 10.23 5.55
N LEU A 228 26.68 11.48 5.95
CA LEU A 228 27.14 12.56 5.09
C LEU A 228 28.30 13.28 5.76
N GLU A 229 29.24 13.73 4.94
CA GLU A 229 30.34 14.61 5.40
C GLU A 229 29.75 15.91 5.98
N GLN A 230 30.37 16.42 7.03
CA GLN A 230 30.05 17.77 7.53
C GLN A 230 30.54 18.76 6.48
N GLU A 231 29.67 19.66 6.00
CA GLU A 231 30.10 20.78 5.22
C GLU A 231 31.05 21.62 6.12
N PHE A 232 32.30 21.75 5.73
CA PHE A 232 33.18 22.72 6.33
C PHE A 232 32.63 24.09 5.95
N VAL A 233 31.94 24.74 6.89
CA VAL A 233 31.66 26.17 6.80
C VAL A 233 33.02 26.85 7.02
N GLU A 234 33.68 27.25 5.95
CA GLU A 234 34.80 28.17 6.06
C GLU A 234 34.25 29.43 6.72
N ALA A 235 34.73 29.67 7.95
CA ALA A 235 34.44 30.90 8.66
C ALA A 235 35.15 32.05 7.91
N SER A 236 34.36 32.82 7.18
CA SER A 236 34.77 34.08 6.55
C SER A 236 34.69 35.23 7.53
#